data_a863f4c25af3590f6e6c7eb9d104e87a
#
_entry.id   a863f4c25af3590f6e6c7eb9d104e87a
#
_cell.length_a   1.000
_cell.length_b   1.000
_cell.length_c   1.000
_cell.angle_alpha   90.00
_cell.angle_beta   90.00
_cell.angle_gamma   90.00
#
_symmetry.space_group_name_H-M   'P 1'
#
loop_
_entity.id
_entity.type
_entity.pdbx_description
1 polymer ?
#
loop_
_entity_poly.entity_id
_entity_poly.type
_entity_poly.pdbx_seq_one_letter_code
_entity_poly.pdbx_strand_id
1 'polypeptide(L)'
;MQYSRKTLLASSVQSVFDWHLSPEALLKLTPPWQPMEVIDYPGLAENSRAVFRTRILGIPFYWEAEHFDVQLNKQFCDRQVKGPFRQWIHRHLFLAKGNETCLMIDEVDFTLPGPRWINQILGNVIHRKIDALFEFRHQVLLQQFGERKKKTDSLSQDAEI
;
A
#
# COMPACT_ATOMS: atom_id res chain seq x y z
N MET A 1 -15.48 -1.15 4.81
CA MET A 1 -15.23 -1.22 3.34
C MET A 1 -13.85 -1.78 3.13
N GLN A 2 -13.65 -2.48 2.03
CA GLN A 2 -12.36 -3.14 1.74
C GLN A 2 -11.83 -2.69 0.38
N TYR A 3 -10.51 -2.59 0.28
CA TYR A 3 -9.77 -2.37 -0.95
C TYR A 3 -8.59 -3.34 -0.99
N SER A 4 -8.23 -3.83 -2.18
CA SER A 4 -7.03 -4.66 -2.34
C SER A 4 -6.37 -4.39 -3.69
N ARG A 5 -5.05 -4.32 -3.70
CA ARG A 5 -4.20 -4.17 -4.89
C ARG A 5 -3.09 -5.21 -4.88
N LYS A 6 -2.82 -5.81 -6.04
CA LYS A 6 -1.74 -6.77 -6.24
C LYS A 6 -0.75 -6.21 -7.24
N THR A 7 0.53 -6.25 -6.91
CA THR A 7 1.64 -5.79 -7.75
C THR A 7 2.67 -6.89 -7.88
N LEU A 8 2.94 -7.35 -9.09
CA LEU A 8 3.96 -8.36 -9.36
C LEU A 8 5.25 -7.67 -9.78
N LEU A 9 6.29 -7.78 -8.96
CA LEU A 9 7.56 -7.06 -9.08
C LEU A 9 8.68 -8.01 -9.50
N ALA A 10 9.56 -7.53 -10.39
CA ALA A 10 10.75 -8.27 -10.84
C ALA A 10 11.92 -8.05 -9.85
N SER A 11 11.70 -8.41 -8.59
CA SER A 11 12.70 -8.27 -7.51
C SER A 11 12.41 -9.27 -6.39
N SER A 12 13.42 -9.60 -5.60
CA SER A 12 13.25 -10.48 -4.43
C SER A 12 12.33 -9.85 -3.38
N VAL A 13 11.68 -10.69 -2.58
CA VAL A 13 10.88 -10.22 -1.43
C VAL A 13 11.71 -9.37 -0.49
N GLN A 14 12.95 -9.78 -0.22
CA GLN A 14 13.85 -9.04 0.67
C GLN A 14 14.10 -7.63 0.15
N SER A 15 14.47 -7.47 -1.12
CA SER A 15 14.74 -6.15 -1.70
C SER A 15 13.51 -5.23 -1.67
N VAL A 16 12.31 -5.78 -1.94
CA VAL A 16 11.07 -5.00 -1.90
C VAL A 16 10.71 -4.62 -0.46
N PHE A 17 10.85 -5.55 0.49
CA PHE A 17 10.57 -5.30 1.90
C PHE A 17 11.53 -4.25 2.48
N ASP A 18 12.85 -4.44 2.27
CA ASP A 18 13.89 -3.53 2.78
C ASP A 18 13.73 -2.11 2.25
N TRP A 19 13.32 -1.97 0.97
CA TRP A 19 13.03 -0.66 0.41
C TRP A 19 11.88 0.05 1.15
N HIS A 20 10.82 -0.68 1.55
CA HIS A 20 9.71 -0.11 2.30
C HIS A 20 10.09 0.35 3.71
N LEU A 21 11.22 -0.15 4.27
CA LEU A 21 11.71 0.33 5.57
C LEU A 21 12.29 1.76 5.50
N SER A 22 12.58 2.26 4.30
CA SER A 22 13.23 3.55 4.13
C SER A 22 12.23 4.71 4.18
N PRO A 23 12.59 5.85 4.80
CA PRO A 23 11.78 7.08 4.73
C PRO A 23 11.59 7.57 3.29
N GLU A 24 12.55 7.29 2.41
CA GLU A 24 12.49 7.64 0.99
C GLU A 24 11.33 6.92 0.27
N ALA A 25 11.09 5.65 0.58
CA ALA A 25 9.97 4.90 0.02
C ALA A 25 8.63 5.57 0.35
N LEU A 26 8.46 5.98 1.60
CA LEU A 26 7.25 6.68 2.04
C LEU A 26 7.01 7.96 1.22
N LEU A 27 8.05 8.76 1.00
CA LEU A 27 7.97 9.97 0.20
C LEU A 27 7.66 9.68 -1.27
N LYS A 28 8.32 8.69 -1.87
CA LYS A 28 8.06 8.25 -3.26
C LYS A 28 6.65 7.70 -3.46
N LEU A 29 6.11 6.99 -2.47
CA LEU A 29 4.75 6.43 -2.49
C LEU A 29 3.66 7.45 -2.17
N THR A 30 4.04 8.70 -1.90
CA THR A 30 3.11 9.80 -1.65
C THR A 30 2.84 10.58 -2.94
N PRO A 31 1.61 10.58 -3.46
CA PRO A 31 1.30 11.25 -4.72
C PRO A 31 1.32 12.79 -4.57
N PRO A 32 1.69 13.53 -5.63
CA PRO A 32 1.82 14.98 -5.59
C PRO A 32 0.49 15.72 -5.32
N TRP A 33 -0.65 15.10 -5.66
CA TRP A 33 -1.97 15.67 -5.39
C TRP A 33 -2.47 15.46 -3.95
N GLN A 34 -1.76 14.66 -3.15
CA GLN A 34 -2.05 14.44 -1.73
C GLN A 34 -0.77 14.64 -0.91
N PRO A 35 -0.28 15.89 -0.81
CA PRO A 35 0.96 16.16 -0.12
C PRO A 35 0.88 15.71 1.35
N MET A 36 1.94 15.06 1.80
CA MET A 36 2.09 14.58 3.17
C MET A 36 3.40 15.09 3.73
N GLU A 37 3.34 15.70 4.89
CA GLU A 37 4.50 16.13 5.65
C GLU A 37 4.76 15.12 6.77
N VAL A 38 5.95 14.59 6.82
CA VAL A 38 6.39 13.69 7.89
C VAL A 38 6.76 14.54 9.10
N ILE A 39 6.03 14.40 10.20
CA ILE A 39 6.29 15.10 11.47
C ILE A 39 7.19 14.24 12.35
N ASP A 40 6.90 12.96 12.44
CA ASP A 40 7.69 11.98 13.18
C ASP A 40 7.62 10.62 12.49
N TYR A 41 8.78 9.98 12.31
CA TYR A 41 8.87 8.65 11.71
C TYR A 41 10.04 7.87 12.33
N PRO A 42 9.79 7.11 13.41
CA PRO A 42 10.84 6.34 14.10
C PRO A 42 11.27 5.07 13.34
N GLY A 43 10.75 4.88 12.13
CA GLY A 43 10.96 3.67 11.34
C GLY A 43 9.85 2.63 11.52
N LEU A 44 9.97 1.54 10.77
CA LEU A 44 8.99 0.46 10.72
C LEU A 44 9.41 -0.63 11.71
N ALA A 45 8.88 -0.54 12.93
CA ALA A 45 9.06 -1.53 13.98
C ALA A 45 7.72 -1.84 14.65
N GLU A 46 7.63 -2.99 15.29
CA GLU A 46 6.43 -3.38 16.05
C GLU A 46 6.08 -2.31 17.09
N ASN A 47 4.81 -1.85 17.10
CA ASN A 47 4.27 -0.79 17.94
C ASN A 47 4.90 0.60 17.74
N SER A 48 5.73 0.82 16.70
CA SER A 48 6.22 2.16 16.38
C SER A 48 5.09 3.01 15.83
N ARG A 49 5.14 4.33 16.09
CA ARG A 49 4.12 5.29 15.65
C ARG A 49 4.70 6.35 14.76
N ALA A 50 4.12 6.51 13.60
CA ALA A 50 4.44 7.56 12.65
C ALA A 50 3.37 8.64 12.68
N VAL A 51 3.79 9.90 12.61
CA VAL A 51 2.91 11.06 12.61
C VAL A 51 3.11 11.86 11.34
N PHE A 52 2.02 12.09 10.62
CA PHE A 52 2.00 12.82 9.37
C PHE A 52 1.01 13.97 9.42
N ARG A 53 1.28 15.03 8.67
CA ARG A 53 0.32 16.07 8.34
C ARG A 53 -0.06 15.92 6.86
N THR A 54 -1.34 15.73 6.57
CA THR A 54 -1.86 15.56 5.22
C THR A 54 -3.17 16.32 5.04
N ARG A 55 -3.70 16.32 3.81
CA ARG A 55 -5.01 16.91 3.50
C ARG A 55 -5.91 15.88 2.85
N ILE A 56 -7.14 15.78 3.32
CA ILE A 56 -8.17 14.95 2.71
C ILE A 56 -9.33 15.85 2.32
N LEU A 57 -9.69 15.86 1.03
CA LEU A 57 -10.69 16.78 0.48
C LEU A 57 -10.38 18.26 0.80
N GLY A 58 -9.08 18.64 0.84
CA GLY A 58 -8.62 20.00 1.17
C GLY A 58 -8.55 20.31 2.66
N ILE A 59 -9.12 19.49 3.54
CA ILE A 59 -9.12 19.68 4.99
C ILE A 59 -7.82 19.10 5.57
N PRO A 60 -7.07 19.88 6.38
CA PRO A 60 -5.85 19.40 7.01
C PRO A 60 -6.15 18.44 8.15
N PHE A 61 -5.40 17.34 8.21
CA PHE A 61 -5.46 16.34 9.28
C PHE A 61 -4.07 15.98 9.77
N TYR A 62 -3.95 15.71 11.06
CA TYR A 62 -2.86 14.92 11.59
C TYR A 62 -3.27 13.43 11.52
N TRP A 63 -2.41 12.65 10.93
CA TRP A 63 -2.56 11.20 10.83
C TRP A 63 -1.50 10.54 11.70
N GLU A 64 -1.93 9.84 12.73
CA GLU A 64 -1.06 9.02 13.57
C GLU A 64 -1.34 7.55 13.23
N ALA A 65 -0.34 6.87 12.72
CA ALA A 65 -0.38 5.46 12.38
C ALA A 65 0.52 4.65 13.30
N GLU A 66 0.06 3.50 13.75
CA GLU A 66 0.84 2.54 14.53
C GLU A 66 1.10 1.30 13.70
N HIS A 67 2.38 0.92 13.58
CA HIS A 67 2.77 -0.31 12.92
C HIS A 67 2.54 -1.51 13.84
N PHE A 68 2.07 -2.62 13.28
CA PHE A 68 1.83 -3.84 14.02
C PHE A 68 1.96 -5.05 13.08
N ASP A 69 2.07 -6.25 13.67
CA ASP A 69 2.23 -7.52 12.94
C ASP A 69 3.39 -7.46 11.94
N VAL A 70 4.52 -6.94 12.41
CA VAL A 70 5.74 -6.78 11.62
C VAL A 70 6.49 -8.10 11.56
N GLN A 71 6.50 -8.73 10.39
CA GLN A 71 7.19 -10.00 10.13
C GLN A 71 8.16 -9.81 8.97
N LEU A 72 9.46 -9.90 9.26
CA LEU A 72 10.55 -9.68 8.30
C LEU A 72 10.32 -10.48 7.00
N ASN A 73 10.40 -9.78 5.87
CA ASN A 73 10.23 -10.34 4.53
C ASN A 73 8.88 -11.06 4.29
N LYS A 74 7.85 -10.75 5.07
CA LYS A 74 6.51 -11.34 4.91
C LYS A 74 5.42 -10.29 4.88
N GLN A 75 5.38 -9.44 5.91
CA GLN A 75 4.33 -8.43 6.04
C GLN A 75 4.68 -7.38 7.07
N PHE A 76 3.98 -6.28 6.99
CA PHE A 76 3.74 -5.35 8.08
C PHE A 76 2.37 -4.70 7.89
N CYS A 77 1.81 -4.25 8.99
CA CYS A 77 0.51 -3.60 9.00
C CYS A 77 0.62 -2.23 9.67
N ASP A 78 -0.23 -1.30 9.25
CA ASP A 78 -0.44 -0.05 9.95
C ASP A 78 -1.92 0.16 10.26
N ARG A 79 -2.21 0.70 11.44
CA ARG A 79 -3.55 1.11 11.82
C ARG A 79 -3.56 2.58 12.22
N GLN A 80 -4.61 3.27 11.84
CA GLN A 80 -4.83 4.64 12.30
C GLN A 80 -5.13 4.64 13.80
N VAL A 81 -4.32 5.35 14.57
CA VAL A 81 -4.58 5.69 15.97
C VAL A 81 -5.35 7.01 16.05
N LYS A 82 -4.94 8.00 15.24
CA LYS A 82 -5.61 9.29 15.11
C LYS A 82 -5.68 9.70 13.65
N GLY A 83 -6.84 10.17 13.22
CA GLY A 83 -7.04 10.55 11.81
C GLY A 83 -8.50 10.68 11.42
N PRO A 84 -8.79 10.79 10.12
CA PRO A 84 -10.12 11.14 9.60
C PRO A 84 -11.08 9.95 9.50
N PHE A 85 -10.60 8.72 9.64
CA PHE A 85 -11.44 7.52 9.56
C PHE A 85 -11.90 7.11 10.95
N ARG A 86 -13.05 6.42 11.03
CA ARG A 86 -13.43 5.69 12.25
C ARG A 86 -12.55 4.48 12.48
N GLN A 87 -12.15 3.83 11.38
CA GLN A 87 -11.21 2.72 11.35
C GLN A 87 -10.44 2.78 10.03
N TRP A 88 -9.14 2.53 10.13
CA TRP A 88 -8.26 2.28 9.01
C TRP A 88 -7.22 1.25 9.42
N ILE A 89 -7.12 0.19 8.65
CA ILE A 89 -6.09 -0.84 8.79
C ILE A 89 -5.56 -1.11 7.39
N HIS A 90 -4.25 -1.00 7.23
CA HIS A 90 -3.58 -1.28 5.98
C HIS A 90 -2.56 -2.40 6.20
N ARG A 91 -2.63 -3.44 5.38
CA ARG A 91 -1.72 -4.59 5.41
C ARG A 91 -0.90 -4.61 4.16
N HIS A 92 0.42 -4.71 4.32
CA HIS A 92 1.38 -4.93 3.25
C HIS A 92 1.85 -6.39 3.33
N LEU A 93 1.52 -7.19 2.33
CA LEU A 93 1.91 -8.59 2.25
C LEU A 93 2.94 -8.78 1.13
N PHE A 94 4.01 -9.52 1.40
CA PHE A 94 5.10 -9.79 0.46
C PHE A 94 5.24 -11.28 0.25
N LEU A 95 4.90 -11.78 -0.94
CA LEU A 95 4.88 -13.20 -1.27
C LEU A 95 5.93 -13.51 -2.35
N ALA A 96 6.84 -14.44 -2.06
CA ALA A 96 7.80 -14.92 -3.05
C ALA A 96 7.08 -15.71 -4.15
N LYS A 97 7.36 -15.38 -5.40
CA LYS A 97 6.94 -16.11 -6.61
C LYS A 97 8.15 -16.62 -7.39
N GLY A 98 9.22 -16.95 -6.69
CA GLY A 98 10.54 -17.29 -7.17
C GLY A 98 11.59 -16.40 -6.52
N ASN A 99 12.87 -16.63 -6.81
CA ASN A 99 13.97 -15.94 -6.15
C ASN A 99 13.97 -14.43 -6.45
N GLU A 100 13.63 -14.05 -7.68
CA GLU A 100 13.67 -12.67 -8.18
C GLU A 100 12.26 -12.16 -8.53
N THR A 101 11.24 -12.60 -7.79
CA THR A 101 9.86 -12.17 -8.04
C THR A 101 9.09 -12.07 -6.74
N CYS A 102 8.59 -10.88 -6.45
CA CYS A 102 7.73 -10.60 -5.32
C CYS A 102 6.31 -10.26 -5.80
N LEU A 103 5.32 -10.93 -5.26
CA LEU A 103 3.92 -10.47 -5.32
C LEU A 103 3.63 -9.68 -4.06
N MET A 104 3.57 -8.35 -4.19
CA MET A 104 3.12 -7.47 -3.14
C MET A 104 1.60 -7.33 -3.19
N ILE A 105 0.95 -7.39 -2.04
CA ILE A 105 -0.49 -7.20 -1.90
C ILE A 105 -0.71 -6.13 -0.83
N ASP A 106 -1.38 -5.07 -1.22
CA ASP A 106 -1.91 -4.05 -0.31
C ASP A 106 -3.37 -4.35 -0.03
N GLU A 107 -3.75 -4.40 1.24
CA GLU A 107 -5.14 -4.59 1.68
C GLU A 107 -5.52 -3.49 2.68
N VAL A 108 -6.59 -2.79 2.38
CA VAL A 108 -7.08 -1.69 3.23
C VAL A 108 -8.50 -1.98 3.70
N ASP A 109 -8.67 -2.05 5.01
CA ASP A 109 -9.97 -2.06 5.66
C ASP A 109 -10.26 -0.68 6.25
N PHE A 110 -11.35 -0.03 5.84
CA PHE A 110 -11.68 1.30 6.32
C PHE A 110 -13.17 1.52 6.57
N THR A 111 -13.46 2.41 7.50
CA THR A 111 -14.82 2.85 7.85
C THR A 111 -14.81 4.37 8.07
N LEU A 112 -15.77 5.08 7.48
CA LEU A 112 -15.91 6.51 7.66
C LEU A 112 -16.55 6.83 9.01
N PRO A 113 -16.25 7.99 9.61
CA PRO A 113 -16.91 8.44 10.83
C PRO A 113 -18.38 8.78 10.57
N GLY A 114 -19.18 8.71 11.64
CA GLY A 114 -20.61 9.02 11.58
C GLY A 114 -21.53 7.81 11.39
N PRO A 115 -22.81 8.05 11.12
CA PRO A 115 -23.79 6.98 10.95
C PRO A 115 -23.58 6.17 9.66
N ARG A 116 -24.13 4.97 9.60
CA ARG A 116 -23.90 4.00 8.50
C ARG A 116 -24.23 4.52 7.11
N TRP A 117 -25.20 5.42 7.00
CA TRP A 117 -25.58 6.00 5.70
C TRP A 117 -24.48 6.86 5.08
N ILE A 118 -23.56 7.44 5.87
CA ILE A 118 -22.39 8.16 5.36
C ILE A 118 -21.51 7.22 4.53
N ASN A 119 -21.27 6.00 4.98
CA ASN A 119 -20.52 5.00 4.20
C ASN A 119 -21.24 4.65 2.88
N GLN A 120 -22.58 4.67 2.85
CA GLN A 120 -23.33 4.40 1.62
C GLN A 120 -23.20 5.54 0.61
N ILE A 121 -23.21 6.79 1.08
CA ILE A 121 -23.14 7.98 0.20
C ILE A 121 -21.71 8.29 -0.23
N LEU A 122 -20.78 8.37 0.72
CA LEU A 122 -19.39 8.79 0.48
C LEU A 122 -18.44 7.63 0.21
N GLY A 123 -18.83 6.39 0.50
CA GLY A 123 -17.97 5.22 0.40
C GLY A 123 -17.38 5.05 -1.01
N ASN A 124 -18.18 5.21 -2.05
CA ASN A 124 -17.71 5.09 -3.44
C ASN A 124 -16.73 6.22 -3.82
N VAL A 125 -16.93 7.43 -3.30
CA VAL A 125 -16.05 8.58 -3.55
C VAL A 125 -14.68 8.32 -2.89
N ILE A 126 -14.70 7.88 -1.63
CA ILE A 126 -13.47 7.57 -0.90
C ILE A 126 -12.77 6.35 -1.51
N HIS A 127 -13.52 5.30 -1.89
CA HIS A 127 -12.95 4.13 -2.56
C HIS A 127 -12.20 4.51 -3.84
N ARG A 128 -12.77 5.38 -4.68
CA ARG A 128 -12.09 5.88 -5.90
C ARG A 128 -10.80 6.65 -5.58
N LYS A 129 -10.77 7.41 -4.48
CA LYS A 129 -9.56 8.13 -4.05
C LYS A 129 -8.48 7.17 -3.55
N ILE A 130 -8.88 6.12 -2.82
CA ILE A 130 -7.98 5.05 -2.40
C ILE A 130 -7.45 4.32 -3.63
N ASP A 131 -8.30 3.97 -4.59
CA ASP A 131 -7.87 3.34 -5.83
C ASP A 131 -6.86 4.17 -6.61
N ALA A 132 -7.10 5.48 -6.78
CA ALA A 132 -6.15 6.39 -7.41
C ALA A 132 -4.81 6.48 -6.67
N LEU A 133 -4.83 6.48 -5.32
CA LEU A 133 -3.63 6.46 -4.48
C LEU A 133 -2.82 5.18 -4.73
N PHE A 134 -3.47 4.03 -4.68
CA PHE A 134 -2.79 2.74 -4.86
C PHE A 134 -2.39 2.47 -6.32
N GLU A 135 -3.11 3.03 -7.30
CA GLU A 135 -2.64 3.04 -8.69
C GLU A 135 -1.31 3.81 -8.82
N PHE A 136 -1.22 5.00 -8.23
CA PHE A 136 0.03 5.75 -8.21
C PHE A 136 1.17 4.95 -7.55
N ARG A 137 0.92 4.37 -6.37
CA ARG A 137 1.90 3.54 -5.65
C ARG A 137 2.33 2.33 -6.49
N HIS A 138 1.39 1.68 -7.16
CA HIS A 138 1.65 0.58 -8.08
C HIS A 138 2.62 1.01 -9.19
N GLN A 139 2.40 2.15 -9.84
CA GLN A 139 3.28 2.66 -10.88
C GLN A 139 4.69 2.99 -10.35
N VAL A 140 4.79 3.57 -9.15
CA VAL A 140 6.08 3.84 -8.49
C VAL A 140 6.83 2.52 -8.22
N LEU A 141 6.15 1.50 -7.72
CA LEU A 141 6.76 0.19 -7.48
C LEU A 141 7.24 -0.48 -8.77
N LEU A 142 6.47 -0.40 -9.86
CA LEU A 142 6.89 -0.92 -11.16
C LEU A 142 8.09 -0.16 -11.72
N GLN A 143 8.17 1.15 -11.53
CA GLN A 143 9.33 1.94 -11.92
C GLN A 143 10.58 1.59 -11.10
N GLN A 144 10.41 1.32 -9.80
CA GLN A 144 11.51 1.00 -8.89
C GLN A 144 12.05 -0.42 -9.08
N PHE A 145 11.20 -1.40 -9.30
CA PHE A 145 11.55 -2.83 -9.28
C PHE A 145 11.35 -3.56 -10.62
N GLY A 146 10.75 -2.90 -11.59
CA GLY A 146 10.38 -3.50 -12.87
C GLY A 146 9.11 -4.34 -12.81
N GLU A 147 8.50 -4.52 -13.97
CA GLU A 147 7.34 -5.39 -14.17
C GLU A 147 7.78 -6.80 -14.56
N ARG A 148 7.27 -7.82 -13.88
CA ARG A 148 7.40 -9.20 -14.36
C ARG A 148 6.25 -9.50 -15.33
N LYS A 149 6.51 -9.49 -16.63
CA LYS A 149 5.54 -9.98 -17.63
C LYS A 149 5.21 -11.45 -17.32
N LYS A 150 3.93 -11.80 -17.23
CA LYS A 150 3.52 -13.20 -17.21
C LYS A 150 4.12 -13.86 -18.44
N LYS A 151 4.90 -14.94 -18.27
CA LYS A 151 5.23 -15.83 -19.39
C LYS A 151 3.89 -16.30 -19.95
N THR A 152 3.55 -15.84 -21.13
CA THR A 152 2.50 -16.47 -21.94
C THR A 152 3.03 -17.86 -22.25
N ASP A 153 2.41 -18.90 -21.72
CA ASP A 153 2.70 -20.28 -22.11
C ASP A 153 2.42 -20.38 -23.62
N SER A 154 3.47 -20.30 -24.40
CA SER A 154 3.46 -20.74 -25.79
C SER A 154 3.51 -22.26 -25.80
N LEU A 155 2.43 -22.91 -25.37
CA LEU A 155 2.13 -24.27 -25.67
C LEU A 155 1.24 -24.27 -26.91
N SER A 156 1.85 -24.43 -28.02
CA SER A 156 1.32 -25.20 -29.17
C SER A 156 2.03 -24.79 -30.44
N GLN A 157 2.88 -25.67 -30.92
CA GLN A 157 2.96 -26.13 -32.31
C GLN A 157 4.30 -26.81 -32.48
N ASP A 158 4.31 -28.10 -32.22
CA ASP A 158 5.11 -29.05 -32.96
C ASP A 158 4.50 -30.43 -32.72
N ALA A 159 3.41 -30.69 -33.43
CA ALA A 159 2.91 -32.01 -33.66
C ALA A 159 2.32 -32.03 -35.09
N GLU A 160 3.20 -32.26 -36.06
CA GLU A 160 2.90 -32.84 -37.34
C GLU A 160 4.20 -32.94 -38.16
N ILE A 161 4.82 -34.08 -38.16
CA ILE A 161 5.20 -34.84 -39.36
C ILE A 161 5.58 -36.24 -38.88
#